data_bbc26ee2fd0d0b927c81601207f6cad0
#
_entry.id   bbc26ee2fd0d0b927c81601207f6cad0
#
_cell.length_a   1.000
_cell.length_b   1.000
_cell.length_c   1.000
_cell.angle_alpha   90.00
_cell.angle_beta   90.00
_cell.angle_gamma   90.00
#
_symmetry.space_group_name_H-M   'P 1'
#
loop_
_entity.id
_entity.type
_entity.pdbx_description
1 polymer ?
#
loop_
_entity_poly.entity_id
_entity_poly.type
_entity_poly.pdbx_seq_one_letter_code
_entity_poly.pdbx_strand_id
1 'polypeptide(L)'
;GALGFTLAALAIQPGSFPALLGNFAREPLLILLNFLPALLLTVFLWLLCGNPFYAASGAGLLVCFLSYVNLIKTGCRNDPLVPADLTLLREALTATQEYALDLHFPVLAALLLAVLMVAAGGLFLRCPRLKLPFRLVGAAAAALAFVLSVSCIYTSDALYARLLPEVDRANVPLTYESCGFPYCFLANYGRYTVQKPVDYFPEEVERWAQADEKVYTVSETQPNVIFVMCEAFSDLSDSGVFTDSPEDDPLRGFHALAASDRAVSGKLVVNNFGAGTANTEFDVLTGIQTAQLGVNSA
;
A
#
# COMPACT_ATOMS: atom_id res chain seq x y z
N GLY A 1 -18.25 18.75 -7.81
CA GLY A 1 -18.32 17.43 -7.17
C GLY A 1 -16.95 16.78 -7.08
N ALA A 2 -16.45 16.20 -8.18
CA ALA A 2 -15.18 15.48 -8.15
C ALA A 2 -14.02 16.24 -7.49
N LEU A 3 -13.85 17.53 -7.80
CA LEU A 3 -12.79 18.36 -7.20
C LEU A 3 -12.96 18.46 -5.66
N GLY A 4 -14.18 18.71 -5.18
CA GLY A 4 -14.44 18.83 -3.74
C GLY A 4 -14.12 17.52 -2.98
N PHE A 5 -14.49 16.38 -3.57
CA PHE A 5 -14.13 15.07 -2.98
C PHE A 5 -12.64 14.76 -3.06
N THR A 6 -11.96 15.15 -4.14
CA THR A 6 -10.50 15.01 -4.20
C THR A 6 -9.83 15.83 -3.09
N LEU A 7 -10.25 17.07 -2.87
CA LEU A 7 -9.72 17.90 -1.78
C LEU A 7 -10.03 17.30 -0.40
N ALA A 8 -11.23 16.74 -0.20
CA ALA A 8 -11.59 16.04 1.03
C ALA A 8 -10.71 14.79 1.24
N ALA A 9 -10.50 13.99 0.21
CA ALA A 9 -9.65 12.82 0.25
C ALA A 9 -8.18 13.16 0.61
N LEU A 10 -7.66 14.24 0.03
CA LEU A 10 -6.32 14.75 0.34
C LEU A 10 -6.21 15.32 1.77
N ALA A 11 -7.30 15.84 2.31
CA ALA A 11 -7.34 16.32 3.70
C ALA A 11 -7.53 15.18 4.72
N ILE A 12 -8.01 14.02 4.30
CA ILE A 12 -8.18 12.83 5.15
C ILE A 12 -6.84 12.10 5.37
N GLN A 13 -5.91 12.16 4.41
CA GLN A 13 -4.65 11.42 4.48
C GLN A 13 -3.76 11.84 5.68
N PRO A 14 -2.78 10.99 6.11
CA PRO A 14 -1.80 11.38 7.11
C PRO A 14 -0.95 12.58 6.65
N GLY A 15 -0.36 13.28 7.62
CA GLY A 15 0.53 14.40 7.36
C GLY A 15 -0.16 15.77 7.33
N SER A 16 0.60 16.80 6.94
CA SER A 16 0.15 18.19 6.95
C SER A 16 -0.47 18.59 5.62
N PHE A 17 -1.77 18.85 5.59
CA PHE A 17 -2.47 19.34 4.39
C PHE A 17 -1.88 20.65 3.83
N PRO A 18 -1.47 21.67 4.64
CA PRO A 18 -0.76 22.83 4.13
C PRO A 18 0.59 22.49 3.46
N ALA A 19 1.35 21.54 4.01
CA ALA A 19 2.61 21.10 3.41
C ALA A 19 2.38 20.42 2.04
N LEU A 20 1.36 19.57 1.95
CA LEU A 20 0.94 18.95 0.69
C LEU A 20 0.58 20.01 -0.36
N LEU A 21 -0.19 21.05 0.00
CA LEU A 21 -0.51 22.15 -0.91
C LEU A 21 0.73 22.93 -1.33
N GLY A 22 1.71 23.10 -0.44
CA GLY A 22 3.01 23.67 -0.76
C GLY A 22 3.77 22.87 -1.81
N ASN A 23 3.73 21.53 -1.73
CA ASN A 23 4.32 20.64 -2.73
C ASN A 23 3.56 20.73 -4.07
N PHE A 24 2.24 20.82 -4.05
CA PHE A 24 1.42 20.99 -5.26
C PHE A 24 1.68 22.35 -5.95
N ALA A 25 2.02 23.37 -5.20
CA ALA A 25 2.43 24.65 -5.78
C ALA A 25 3.79 24.57 -6.48
N ARG A 26 4.69 23.71 -6.00
CA ARG A 26 6.00 23.44 -6.64
C ARG A 26 5.88 22.52 -7.85
N GLU A 27 5.01 21.49 -7.74
CA GLU A 27 4.76 20.49 -8.78
C GLU A 27 3.27 20.44 -9.14
N PRO A 28 2.77 21.38 -9.98
CA PRO A 28 1.35 21.47 -10.34
C PRO A 28 0.77 20.22 -11.00
N LEU A 29 1.62 19.38 -11.59
CA LEU A 29 1.21 18.11 -12.18
C LEU A 29 0.57 17.17 -11.15
N LEU A 30 1.00 17.24 -9.89
CA LEU A 30 0.41 16.45 -8.80
C LEU A 30 -1.08 16.76 -8.60
N ILE A 31 -1.51 18.03 -8.82
CA ILE A 31 -2.94 18.40 -8.74
C ILE A 31 -3.75 17.60 -9.76
N LEU A 32 -3.26 17.56 -11.00
CA LEU A 32 -3.92 16.83 -12.08
C LEU A 32 -3.94 15.33 -11.80
N LEU A 33 -2.81 14.77 -11.37
CA LEU A 33 -2.67 13.33 -11.11
C LEU A 33 -3.55 12.87 -9.95
N ASN A 34 -3.74 13.68 -8.92
CA ASN A 34 -4.66 13.34 -7.83
C ASN A 34 -6.14 13.52 -8.21
N PHE A 35 -6.45 14.47 -9.11
CA PHE A 35 -7.81 14.75 -9.53
C PHE A 35 -8.32 13.80 -10.62
N LEU A 36 -7.46 13.39 -11.55
CA LEU A 36 -7.83 12.63 -12.74
C LEU A 36 -8.55 11.30 -12.43
N PRO A 37 -8.14 10.49 -11.45
CA PRO A 37 -8.83 9.24 -11.11
C PRO A 37 -10.27 9.47 -10.65
N ALA A 38 -10.48 10.45 -9.77
CA ALA A 38 -11.80 10.80 -9.26
C ALA A 38 -12.70 11.35 -10.38
N LEU A 39 -12.13 12.12 -11.31
CA LEU A 39 -12.84 12.64 -12.47
C LEU A 39 -13.28 11.52 -13.41
N LEU A 40 -12.36 10.64 -13.81
CA LEU A 40 -12.66 9.54 -14.73
C LEU A 40 -13.69 8.58 -14.13
N LEU A 41 -13.55 8.26 -12.85
CA LEU A 41 -14.54 7.45 -12.14
C LEU A 41 -15.91 8.14 -12.07
N THR A 42 -15.94 9.44 -11.82
CA THR A 42 -17.19 10.23 -11.82
C THR A 42 -17.85 10.21 -13.21
N VAL A 43 -17.07 10.40 -14.27
CA VAL A 43 -17.58 10.37 -15.64
C VAL A 43 -18.12 8.98 -15.99
N PHE A 44 -17.37 7.93 -15.66
CA PHE A 44 -17.79 6.55 -15.86
C PHE A 44 -19.13 6.25 -15.16
N LEU A 45 -19.22 6.55 -13.87
CA LEU A 45 -20.47 6.34 -13.10
C LEU A 45 -21.62 7.22 -13.59
N TRP A 46 -21.34 8.48 -14.01
CA TRP A 46 -22.37 9.33 -14.58
C TRP A 46 -22.95 8.72 -15.86
N LEU A 47 -22.13 8.22 -16.74
CA LEU A 47 -22.58 7.58 -17.97
C LEU A 47 -23.36 6.28 -17.68
N LEU A 48 -23.07 5.57 -16.60
CA LEU A 48 -23.85 4.40 -16.17
C LEU A 48 -25.19 4.78 -15.51
N CYS A 49 -25.19 5.67 -14.51
CA CYS A 49 -26.41 5.99 -13.75
C CYS A 49 -27.26 7.10 -14.38
N GLY A 50 -26.67 7.95 -15.26
CA GLY A 50 -27.33 9.05 -15.95
C GLY A 50 -27.55 10.31 -15.10
N ASN A 51 -27.05 10.35 -13.86
CA ASN A 51 -27.11 11.53 -13.00
C ASN A 51 -25.71 11.89 -12.49
N PRO A 52 -25.15 13.06 -12.89
CA PRO A 52 -23.79 13.46 -12.52
C PRO A 52 -23.60 13.72 -11.03
N PHE A 53 -24.66 14.09 -10.31
CA PHE A 53 -24.60 14.34 -8.87
C PHE A 53 -24.46 13.05 -8.09
N TYR A 54 -25.23 12.02 -8.43
CA TYR A 54 -25.13 10.70 -7.82
C TYR A 54 -23.79 10.05 -8.15
N ALA A 55 -23.34 10.20 -9.40
CA ALA A 55 -22.03 9.70 -9.84
C ALA A 55 -20.87 10.35 -9.08
N ALA A 56 -20.91 11.69 -8.94
CA ALA A 56 -19.87 12.41 -8.20
C ALA A 56 -19.86 12.05 -6.71
N SER A 57 -21.03 11.85 -6.11
CA SER A 57 -21.13 11.41 -4.72
C SER A 57 -20.59 10.00 -4.53
N GLY A 58 -20.97 9.06 -5.40
CA GLY A 58 -20.49 7.67 -5.33
C GLY A 58 -18.99 7.55 -5.55
N ALA A 59 -18.46 8.17 -6.62
CA ALA A 59 -17.03 8.20 -6.90
C ALA A 59 -16.24 8.88 -5.78
N GLY A 60 -16.73 10.03 -5.32
CA GLY A 60 -16.09 10.83 -4.30
C GLY A 60 -16.03 10.12 -2.95
N LEU A 61 -17.13 9.51 -2.52
CA LEU A 61 -17.19 8.73 -1.29
C LEU A 61 -16.24 7.53 -1.35
N LEU A 62 -16.13 6.85 -2.50
CA LEU A 62 -15.18 5.75 -2.65
C LEU A 62 -13.73 6.23 -2.47
N VAL A 63 -13.34 7.34 -3.10
CA VAL A 63 -11.99 7.89 -2.98
C VAL A 63 -11.72 8.35 -1.53
N CYS A 64 -12.68 9.02 -0.88
CA CYS A 64 -12.56 9.42 0.52
C CYS A 64 -12.48 8.22 1.47
N PHE A 65 -13.25 7.16 1.20
CA PHE A 65 -13.20 5.92 1.97
C PHE A 65 -11.82 5.25 1.88
N LEU A 66 -11.27 5.12 0.68
CA LEU A 66 -9.93 4.57 0.50
C LEU A 66 -8.85 5.44 1.19
N SER A 67 -8.98 6.78 1.12
CA SER A 67 -8.09 7.69 1.86
C SER A 67 -8.20 7.51 3.37
N TYR A 68 -9.40 7.25 3.87
CA TYR A 68 -9.62 7.00 5.30
C TYR A 68 -9.03 5.66 5.74
N VAL A 69 -9.19 4.60 4.94
CA VAL A 69 -8.52 3.31 5.18
C VAL A 69 -7.01 3.47 5.19
N ASN A 70 -6.46 4.27 4.25
CA ASN A 70 -5.05 4.61 4.23
C ASN A 70 -4.60 5.31 5.52
N LEU A 71 -5.36 6.29 6.01
CA LEU A 71 -5.06 7.00 7.26
C LEU A 71 -4.97 6.03 8.45
N ILE A 72 -5.94 5.12 8.57
CA ILE A 72 -5.96 4.11 9.64
C ILE A 72 -4.76 3.16 9.51
N LYS A 73 -4.54 2.60 8.31
CA LYS A 73 -3.44 1.65 8.06
C LYS A 73 -2.08 2.29 8.36
N THR A 74 -1.86 3.51 7.88
CA THR A 74 -0.60 4.24 8.13
C THR A 74 -0.43 4.54 9.62
N GLY A 75 -1.50 4.91 10.33
CA GLY A 75 -1.44 5.15 11.77
C GLY A 75 -1.12 3.91 12.60
N CYS A 76 -1.59 2.72 12.17
CA CYS A 76 -1.38 1.47 12.90
C CYS A 76 -0.06 0.77 12.56
N ARG A 77 0.37 0.83 11.30
CA ARG A 77 1.49 0.03 10.78
C ARG A 77 2.64 0.87 10.19
N ASN A 78 2.48 2.19 10.13
CA ASN A 78 3.38 3.07 9.39
C ASN A 78 3.60 2.61 7.94
N ASP A 79 2.56 2.03 7.33
CA ASP A 79 2.56 1.48 5.98
C ASP A 79 1.29 1.94 5.26
N PRO A 80 1.39 2.62 4.11
CA PRO A 80 0.23 3.14 3.40
C PRO A 80 -0.55 2.04 2.67
N LEU A 81 -1.80 2.36 2.34
CA LEU A 81 -2.66 1.48 1.56
C LEU A 81 -2.16 1.41 0.10
N VAL A 82 -1.92 0.19 -0.37
CA VAL A 82 -1.53 -0.08 -1.76
C VAL A 82 -2.61 -0.92 -2.47
N PRO A 83 -2.67 -0.94 -3.82
CA PRO A 83 -3.65 -1.74 -4.55
C PRO A 83 -3.63 -3.24 -4.21
N ALA A 84 -2.46 -3.79 -3.88
CA ALA A 84 -2.31 -5.19 -3.48
C ALA A 84 -3.09 -5.53 -2.21
N ASP A 85 -3.24 -4.58 -1.28
CA ASP A 85 -4.01 -4.79 -0.04
C ASP A 85 -5.49 -5.09 -0.29
N LEU A 86 -6.01 -4.68 -1.45
CA LEU A 86 -7.41 -4.98 -1.81
C LEU A 86 -7.65 -6.49 -1.97
N THR A 87 -6.61 -7.27 -2.24
CA THR A 87 -6.69 -8.73 -2.30
C THR A 87 -6.86 -9.35 -0.91
N LEU A 88 -6.37 -8.64 0.14
CA LEU A 88 -6.44 -9.04 1.54
C LEU A 88 -7.62 -8.40 2.30
N LEU A 89 -8.59 -7.83 1.56
CA LEU A 89 -9.71 -7.10 2.17
C LEU A 89 -10.51 -7.96 3.16
N ARG A 90 -10.63 -9.25 2.89
CA ARG A 90 -11.37 -10.17 3.76
C ARG A 90 -10.66 -10.37 5.11
N GLU A 91 -9.36 -10.53 5.08
CA GLU A 91 -8.51 -10.64 6.27
C GLU A 91 -8.50 -9.33 7.06
N ALA A 92 -8.37 -8.20 6.35
CA ALA A 92 -8.42 -6.88 6.95
C ALA A 92 -9.75 -6.61 7.69
N LEU A 93 -10.88 -7.03 7.14
CA LEU A 93 -12.19 -6.87 7.77
C LEU A 93 -12.32 -7.67 9.08
N THR A 94 -11.64 -8.80 9.21
CA THR A 94 -11.63 -9.57 10.46
C THR A 94 -10.73 -8.94 11.52
N ALA A 95 -9.64 -8.29 11.12
CA ALA A 95 -8.71 -7.63 12.02
C ALA A 95 -9.20 -6.26 12.53
N THR A 96 -10.14 -5.60 11.83
CA THR A 96 -10.62 -4.25 12.19
C THR A 96 -11.53 -4.20 13.42
N GLN A 97 -11.93 -5.33 13.99
CA GLN A 97 -12.82 -5.36 15.17
C GLN A 97 -12.19 -4.74 16.43
N GLU A 98 -10.88 -4.55 16.46
CA GLU A 98 -10.15 -4.01 17.61
C GLU A 98 -9.78 -2.53 17.47
N TYR A 99 -10.05 -1.89 16.33
CA TYR A 99 -9.65 -0.50 16.08
C TYR A 99 -10.78 0.48 16.36
N ALA A 100 -10.49 1.52 17.15
CA ALA A 100 -11.40 2.65 17.31
C ALA A 100 -11.46 3.48 16.03
N LEU A 101 -12.66 3.64 15.48
CA LEU A 101 -12.90 4.47 14.28
C LEU A 101 -13.15 5.91 14.70
N ASP A 102 -12.14 6.76 14.61
CA ASP A 102 -12.28 8.18 14.86
C ASP A 102 -12.75 8.93 13.61
N LEU A 103 -13.90 9.60 13.70
CA LEU A 103 -14.43 10.39 12.60
C LEU A 103 -13.80 11.80 12.61
N HIS A 104 -12.84 12.01 11.74
CA HIS A 104 -12.20 13.30 11.55
C HIS A 104 -13.08 14.27 10.74
N PHE A 105 -12.89 15.59 11.00
CA PHE A 105 -13.64 16.64 10.30
C PHE A 105 -13.68 16.50 8.77
N PRO A 106 -12.59 16.19 8.04
CA PRO A 106 -12.65 16.00 6.59
C PRO A 106 -13.56 14.86 6.14
N VAL A 107 -13.70 13.79 6.94
CA VAL A 107 -14.62 12.67 6.67
C VAL A 107 -16.06 13.15 6.76
N LEU A 108 -16.39 13.89 7.83
CA LEU A 108 -17.72 14.48 8.00
C LEU A 108 -18.03 15.47 6.89
N ALA A 109 -17.07 16.28 6.47
CA ALA A 109 -17.22 17.21 5.36
C ALA A 109 -17.49 16.48 4.03
N ALA A 110 -16.83 15.37 3.77
CA ALA A 110 -17.06 14.54 2.58
C ALA A 110 -18.47 13.91 2.59
N LEU A 111 -18.92 13.41 3.75
CA LEU A 111 -20.28 12.86 3.91
C LEU A 111 -21.34 13.95 3.69
N LEU A 112 -21.16 15.13 4.28
CA LEU A 112 -22.06 16.26 4.09
C LEU A 112 -22.11 16.69 2.61
N LEU A 113 -20.96 16.79 1.95
CA LEU A 113 -20.90 17.11 0.52
C LEU A 113 -21.65 16.07 -0.32
N ALA A 114 -21.53 14.78 0.00
CA ALA A 114 -22.26 13.73 -0.70
C ALA A 114 -23.77 13.87 -0.52
N VAL A 115 -24.24 14.13 0.71
CA VAL A 115 -25.67 14.34 1.00
C VAL A 115 -26.20 15.56 0.22
N LEU A 116 -25.47 16.68 0.24
CA LEU A 116 -25.86 17.89 -0.50
C LEU A 116 -25.91 17.65 -2.02
N MET A 117 -24.94 16.92 -2.57
CA MET A 117 -24.92 16.57 -3.99
C MET A 117 -26.09 15.65 -4.37
N VAL A 118 -26.39 14.65 -3.56
CA VAL A 118 -27.54 13.74 -3.77
C VAL A 118 -28.86 14.51 -3.68
N ALA A 119 -29.01 15.37 -2.68
CA ALA A 119 -30.20 16.22 -2.52
C ALA A 119 -30.36 17.18 -3.72
N ALA A 120 -29.27 17.84 -4.14
CA ALA A 120 -29.30 18.72 -5.32
C ALA A 120 -29.71 17.97 -6.59
N GLY A 121 -29.14 16.80 -6.84
CA GLY A 121 -29.43 15.98 -8.01
C GLY A 121 -30.81 15.33 -8.01
N GLY A 122 -31.35 15.04 -6.82
CA GLY A 122 -32.65 14.41 -6.65
C GLY A 122 -33.82 15.41 -6.64
N LEU A 123 -33.63 16.57 -5.99
CA LEU A 123 -34.71 17.51 -5.69
C LEU A 123 -34.75 18.71 -6.66
N PHE A 124 -33.60 19.23 -7.05
CA PHE A 124 -33.53 20.54 -7.70
C PHE A 124 -33.09 20.51 -9.16
N LEU A 125 -32.27 19.54 -9.57
CA LEU A 125 -31.62 19.57 -10.87
C LEU A 125 -31.98 18.35 -11.71
N ARG A 126 -32.79 18.58 -12.75
CA ARG A 126 -33.10 17.56 -13.76
C ARG A 126 -32.02 17.56 -14.82
N CYS A 127 -31.13 16.56 -14.80
CA CYS A 127 -30.13 16.39 -15.84
C CYS A 127 -30.71 15.67 -17.05
N PRO A 128 -30.55 16.22 -18.29
CA PRO A 128 -30.96 15.53 -19.50
C PRO A 128 -30.19 14.21 -19.63
N ARG A 129 -30.92 13.12 -19.85
CA ARG A 129 -30.31 11.80 -20.03
C ARG A 129 -29.86 11.63 -21.47
N LEU A 130 -28.61 11.32 -21.68
CA LEU A 130 -28.09 10.86 -22.97
C LEU A 130 -28.79 9.55 -23.39
N LYS A 131 -28.91 9.32 -24.69
CA LYS A 131 -29.42 8.04 -25.22
C LYS A 131 -28.53 6.88 -24.79
N LEU A 132 -29.12 5.72 -24.49
CA LEU A 132 -28.42 4.56 -23.94
C LEU A 132 -27.15 4.15 -24.73
N PRO A 133 -27.16 4.08 -26.09
CA PRO A 133 -25.94 3.68 -26.82
C PRO A 133 -24.79 4.66 -26.61
N PHE A 134 -25.05 5.98 -26.58
CA PHE A 134 -23.98 6.96 -26.31
C PHE A 134 -23.46 6.85 -24.89
N ARG A 135 -24.30 6.49 -23.92
CA ARG A 135 -23.88 6.26 -22.53
C ARG A 135 -22.96 5.06 -22.42
N LEU A 136 -23.32 3.94 -23.06
CA LEU A 136 -22.51 2.72 -23.01
C LEU A 136 -21.15 2.92 -23.70
N VAL A 137 -21.15 3.53 -24.90
CA VAL A 137 -19.89 3.84 -25.61
C VAL A 137 -19.03 4.80 -24.80
N GLY A 138 -19.63 5.86 -24.24
CA GLY A 138 -18.92 6.81 -23.41
C GLY A 138 -18.37 6.17 -22.11
N ALA A 139 -19.13 5.28 -21.47
CA ALA A 139 -18.68 4.56 -20.28
C ALA A 139 -17.50 3.61 -20.62
N ALA A 140 -17.58 2.90 -21.74
CA ALA A 140 -16.46 2.09 -22.22
C ALA A 140 -15.22 2.94 -22.53
N ALA A 141 -15.39 4.11 -23.16
CA ALA A 141 -14.31 5.04 -23.41
C ALA A 141 -13.69 5.60 -22.13
N ALA A 142 -14.52 5.95 -21.14
CA ALA A 142 -14.03 6.42 -19.82
C ALA A 142 -13.27 5.32 -19.05
N ALA A 143 -13.78 4.08 -19.09
CA ALA A 143 -13.08 2.93 -18.52
C ALA A 143 -11.74 2.67 -19.22
N LEU A 144 -11.72 2.70 -20.54
CA LEU A 144 -10.48 2.55 -21.32
C LEU A 144 -9.49 3.67 -21.00
N ALA A 145 -9.95 4.93 -20.93
CA ALA A 145 -9.11 6.06 -20.56
C ALA A 145 -8.54 5.91 -19.14
N PHE A 146 -9.32 5.36 -18.20
CA PHE A 146 -8.83 5.05 -16.84
C PHE A 146 -7.74 3.98 -16.89
N VAL A 147 -7.97 2.87 -17.56
CA VAL A 147 -6.98 1.79 -17.70
C VAL A 147 -5.69 2.30 -18.37
N LEU A 148 -5.81 3.02 -19.49
CA LEU A 148 -4.65 3.60 -20.18
C LEU A 148 -3.91 4.62 -19.30
N SER A 149 -4.62 5.44 -18.53
CA SER A 149 -3.97 6.38 -17.60
C SER A 149 -3.17 5.62 -16.53
N VAL A 150 -3.73 4.58 -15.95
CA VAL A 150 -3.01 3.74 -14.98
C VAL A 150 -1.79 3.11 -15.63
N SER A 151 -1.95 2.44 -16.76
CA SER A 151 -0.88 1.66 -17.40
C SER A 151 0.24 2.51 -18.02
N CYS A 152 -0.05 3.75 -18.49
CA CYS A 152 0.93 4.57 -19.18
C CYS A 152 1.44 5.74 -18.37
N ILE A 153 0.66 6.25 -17.42
CA ILE A 153 1.01 7.46 -16.67
C ILE A 153 1.37 7.09 -15.23
N TYR A 154 0.45 6.43 -14.49
CA TYR A 154 0.66 6.18 -13.07
C TYR A 154 1.75 5.15 -12.79
N THR A 155 1.87 4.12 -13.61
CA THR A 155 2.92 3.08 -13.45
C THR A 155 4.27 3.48 -14.07
N SER A 156 4.40 4.71 -14.62
CA SER A 156 5.64 5.19 -15.19
C SER A 156 6.71 5.46 -14.13
N ASP A 157 7.78 4.69 -14.13
CA ASP A 157 8.91 4.88 -13.22
C ASP A 157 9.63 6.21 -13.42
N ALA A 158 9.72 6.67 -14.67
CA ALA A 158 10.33 7.94 -14.99
C ALA A 158 9.53 9.13 -14.41
N LEU A 159 8.20 9.06 -14.49
CA LEU A 159 7.34 10.08 -13.88
C LEU A 159 7.42 10.04 -12.36
N TYR A 160 7.36 8.84 -11.79
CA TYR A 160 7.45 8.65 -10.34
C TYR A 160 8.77 9.17 -9.78
N ALA A 161 9.89 8.84 -10.42
CA ALA A 161 11.22 9.33 -10.02
C ALA A 161 11.36 10.85 -10.15
N ARG A 162 10.71 11.46 -11.19
CA ARG A 162 10.73 12.91 -11.38
C ARG A 162 9.95 13.66 -10.31
N LEU A 163 8.80 13.15 -9.91
CA LEU A 163 7.92 13.79 -8.93
C LEU A 163 8.39 13.64 -7.48
N LEU A 164 9.37 12.77 -7.26
CA LEU A 164 9.96 12.45 -5.96
C LEU A 164 11.48 12.75 -5.97
N PRO A 165 11.91 14.00 -6.15
CA PRO A 165 13.32 14.30 -6.40
C PRO A 165 14.26 13.94 -5.24
N GLU A 166 13.77 13.79 -4.00
CA GLU A 166 14.61 13.54 -2.82
C GLU A 166 13.94 12.64 -1.77
N VAL A 167 12.74 12.10 -2.04
CA VAL A 167 12.09 11.24 -1.05
C VAL A 167 12.77 9.88 -1.10
N ASP A 168 13.32 9.49 0.04
CA ASP A 168 13.88 8.17 0.26
C ASP A 168 12.83 7.11 -0.11
N ARG A 169 13.11 6.33 -1.14
CA ARG A 169 12.23 5.23 -1.60
C ARG A 169 11.95 4.23 -0.48
N ALA A 170 12.76 4.23 0.56
CA ALA A 170 12.55 3.45 1.77
C ALA A 170 11.46 4.03 2.68
N ASN A 171 11.02 5.29 2.48
CA ASN A 171 9.97 5.92 3.29
C ASN A 171 8.70 6.14 2.47
N VAL A 172 7.99 5.05 2.19
CA VAL A 172 6.73 5.08 1.41
C VAL A 172 5.65 5.96 2.06
N PRO A 173 5.44 5.98 3.39
CA PRO A 173 4.50 6.90 4.03
C PRO A 173 4.76 8.37 3.69
N LEU A 174 6.00 8.82 3.75
CA LEU A 174 6.36 10.20 3.43
C LEU A 174 6.06 10.56 1.97
N THR A 175 6.17 9.59 1.07
CA THR A 175 5.79 9.74 -0.34
C THR A 175 4.29 10.04 -0.48
N TYR A 176 3.44 9.30 0.24
CA TYR A 176 1.99 9.51 0.23
C TYR A 176 1.61 10.86 0.82
N GLU A 177 2.25 11.27 1.92
CA GLU A 177 2.06 12.60 2.53
C GLU A 177 2.45 13.74 1.58
N SER A 178 3.51 13.55 0.80
CA SER A 178 4.07 14.57 -0.09
C SER A 178 3.37 14.69 -1.43
N CYS A 179 2.91 13.58 -2.01
CA CYS A 179 2.38 13.51 -3.37
C CYS A 179 0.86 13.32 -3.43
N GLY A 180 0.23 12.95 -2.32
CA GLY A 180 -1.21 12.70 -2.21
C GLY A 180 -1.59 11.24 -2.46
N PHE A 181 -2.54 10.75 -1.63
CA PHE A 181 -3.01 9.36 -1.65
C PHE A 181 -3.53 8.91 -3.03
N PRO A 182 -4.43 9.62 -3.74
CA PRO A 182 -4.99 9.13 -4.99
C PRO A 182 -3.94 8.84 -6.06
N TYR A 183 -2.91 9.70 -6.14
CA TYR A 183 -1.78 9.50 -7.06
C TYR A 183 -0.94 8.30 -6.63
N CYS A 184 -0.47 8.30 -5.38
CA CYS A 184 0.45 7.26 -4.88
C CYS A 184 -0.19 5.87 -4.89
N PHE A 185 -1.47 5.76 -4.56
CA PHE A 185 -2.20 4.50 -4.61
C PHE A 185 -2.15 3.88 -6.02
N LEU A 186 -2.46 4.66 -7.06
CA LEU A 186 -2.42 4.16 -8.44
C LEU A 186 -0.99 3.98 -8.97
N ALA A 187 -0.05 4.85 -8.56
CA ALA A 187 1.35 4.73 -8.95
C ALA A 187 2.00 3.44 -8.43
N ASN A 188 1.49 2.91 -7.33
CA ASN A 188 1.96 1.64 -6.77
C ASN A 188 1.24 0.40 -7.34
N TYR A 189 0.33 0.60 -8.32
CA TYR A 189 -0.26 -0.55 -9.01
C TYR A 189 0.81 -1.36 -9.75
N GLY A 190 0.90 -2.63 -9.44
CA GLY A 190 1.88 -3.56 -10.02
C GLY A 190 3.28 -3.52 -9.41
N ARG A 191 3.62 -2.52 -8.57
CA ARG A 191 4.93 -2.44 -7.91
C ARG A 191 5.09 -3.45 -6.76
N TYR A 192 3.98 -3.92 -6.22
CA TYR A 192 3.92 -4.90 -5.14
C TYR A 192 3.52 -6.30 -5.63
N THR A 193 3.63 -6.55 -6.93
CA THR A 193 3.36 -7.86 -7.51
C THR A 193 4.64 -8.45 -8.07
N VAL A 194 4.89 -9.71 -7.74
CA VAL A 194 6.00 -10.47 -8.33
C VAL A 194 5.76 -10.59 -9.84
N GLN A 195 6.68 -10.05 -10.63
CA GLN A 195 6.59 -10.13 -12.07
C GLN A 195 7.22 -11.43 -12.57
N LYS A 196 6.48 -12.13 -13.42
CA LYS A 196 7.02 -13.31 -14.09
C LYS A 196 8.20 -12.91 -14.99
N PRO A 197 9.39 -13.50 -14.83
CA PRO A 197 10.52 -13.25 -15.72
C PRO A 197 10.17 -13.51 -17.18
N VAL A 198 10.79 -12.76 -18.10
CA VAL A 198 10.54 -12.89 -19.55
C VAL A 198 10.87 -14.30 -20.05
N ASP A 199 11.92 -14.90 -19.49
CA ASP A 199 12.42 -16.22 -19.87
C ASP A 199 11.95 -17.33 -18.91
N TYR A 200 10.79 -17.17 -18.30
CA TYR A 200 10.22 -18.17 -17.41
C TYR A 200 9.50 -19.27 -18.20
N PHE A 201 10.07 -20.45 -18.22
CA PHE A 201 9.49 -21.66 -18.79
C PHE A 201 9.25 -22.69 -17.68
N PRO A 202 7.99 -23.06 -17.38
CA PRO A 202 7.66 -24.02 -16.31
C PRO A 202 8.44 -25.34 -16.44
N GLU A 203 8.61 -25.83 -17.70
CA GLU A 203 9.31 -27.08 -17.97
C GLU A 203 10.83 -27.01 -17.64
N GLU A 204 11.42 -25.82 -17.68
CA GLU A 204 12.82 -25.64 -17.25
C GLU A 204 12.94 -25.65 -15.73
N VAL A 205 11.99 -25.01 -15.05
CA VAL A 205 11.94 -25.00 -13.58
C VAL A 205 11.75 -26.42 -13.05
N GLU A 206 10.85 -27.20 -13.66
CA GLU A 206 10.65 -28.61 -13.31
C GLU A 206 11.92 -29.45 -13.55
N ARG A 207 12.62 -29.21 -14.65
CA ARG A 207 13.90 -29.88 -14.92
C ARG A 207 14.97 -29.51 -13.89
N TRP A 208 15.05 -28.26 -13.48
CA TRP A 208 15.99 -27.83 -12.43
C TRP A 208 15.65 -28.44 -11.07
N ALA A 209 14.36 -28.46 -10.72
CA ALA A 209 13.90 -29.10 -9.49
C ALA A 209 14.25 -30.59 -9.45
N GLN A 210 14.07 -31.30 -10.57
CA GLN A 210 14.43 -32.73 -10.69
C GLN A 210 15.96 -32.96 -10.70
N ALA A 211 16.72 -32.05 -11.30
CA ALA A 211 18.18 -32.16 -11.36
C ALA A 211 18.85 -31.88 -9.99
N ASP A 212 18.20 -31.11 -9.15
CA ASP A 212 18.69 -30.74 -7.80
C ASP A 212 18.08 -31.61 -6.69
N GLU A 213 17.39 -32.70 -7.06
CA GLU A 213 16.84 -33.67 -6.12
C GLU A 213 17.97 -34.39 -5.39
N LYS A 214 18.56 -33.67 -4.42
CA LYS A 214 19.50 -34.26 -3.48
C LYS A 214 18.75 -35.29 -2.65
N VAL A 215 19.16 -36.55 -2.77
CA VAL A 215 18.70 -37.60 -1.87
C VAL A 215 19.18 -37.25 -0.46
N TYR A 216 18.35 -36.54 0.29
CA TYR A 216 18.58 -36.34 1.71
C TYR A 216 18.34 -37.68 2.39
N THR A 217 19.39 -38.27 2.98
CA THR A 217 19.22 -39.39 3.93
C THR A 217 18.46 -38.85 5.13
N VAL A 218 17.18 -39.19 5.19
CA VAL A 218 16.36 -38.86 6.36
C VAL A 218 16.91 -39.63 7.55
N SER A 219 17.40 -38.91 8.59
CA SER A 219 17.78 -39.54 9.85
C SER A 219 16.61 -40.25 10.46
N GLU A 220 16.83 -41.43 11.07
CA GLU A 220 15.77 -42.18 11.79
C GLU A 220 15.14 -41.37 12.92
N THR A 221 15.86 -40.38 13.48
CA THR A 221 15.35 -39.42 14.46
C THR A 221 15.17 -38.05 13.83
N GLN A 222 13.92 -37.68 13.61
CA GLN A 222 13.58 -36.33 13.16
C GLN A 222 13.37 -35.43 14.39
N PRO A 223 14.23 -34.43 14.62
CA PRO A 223 14.00 -33.48 15.73
C PRO A 223 12.82 -32.56 15.42
N ASN A 224 12.13 -32.11 16.45
CA ASN A 224 11.21 -30.99 16.30
C ASN A 224 12.02 -29.70 16.13
N VAL A 225 11.75 -28.92 15.08
CA VAL A 225 12.36 -27.63 14.83
C VAL A 225 11.31 -26.55 15.11
N ILE A 226 11.63 -25.65 16.03
CA ILE A 226 10.75 -24.53 16.41
C ILE A 226 11.43 -23.24 15.97
N PHE A 227 10.80 -22.52 15.05
CA PHE A 227 11.20 -21.17 14.65
C PHE A 227 10.43 -20.14 15.48
N VAL A 228 11.15 -19.18 16.07
CA VAL A 228 10.56 -18.07 16.79
C VAL A 228 11.06 -16.77 16.18
N MET A 229 10.16 -16.05 15.50
CA MET A 229 10.44 -14.71 14.98
C MET A 229 10.26 -13.70 16.10
N CYS A 230 11.36 -13.08 16.54
CA CYS A 230 11.36 -12.08 17.60
C CYS A 230 11.40 -10.65 17.04
N GLU A 231 10.74 -10.39 15.96
CA GLU A 231 10.56 -9.10 15.22
C GLU A 231 11.57 -7.98 15.53
N ALA A 232 11.28 -7.16 16.54
CA ALA A 232 12.08 -6.01 16.94
C ALA A 232 13.17 -6.33 17.96
N PHE A 233 13.44 -7.61 18.24
CA PHE A 233 14.48 -7.98 19.16
C PHE A 233 15.85 -7.58 18.61
N SER A 234 16.56 -6.78 19.38
CA SER A 234 17.93 -6.34 19.07
C SER A 234 18.77 -6.28 20.34
N ASP A 235 19.96 -6.83 20.26
CA ASP A 235 20.98 -6.61 21.28
C ASP A 235 21.71 -5.30 20.95
N LEU A 236 21.44 -4.27 21.75
CA LEU A 236 22.01 -2.93 21.58
C LEU A 236 23.28 -2.73 22.43
N SER A 237 23.77 -3.74 23.15
CA SER A 237 24.98 -3.65 23.99
C SER A 237 26.21 -3.23 23.19
N ASP A 238 26.33 -3.69 21.94
CA ASP A 238 27.43 -3.32 21.05
C ASP A 238 27.30 -1.91 20.44
N SER A 239 26.16 -1.21 20.62
CA SER A 239 25.90 0.09 19.98
C SER A 239 26.74 1.23 20.58
N GLY A 240 27.27 1.04 21.80
CA GLY A 240 27.95 2.09 22.58
C GLY A 240 27.03 3.19 23.10
N VAL A 241 25.70 3.09 22.83
CA VAL A 241 24.70 4.04 23.30
C VAL A 241 24.21 3.64 24.70
N PHE A 242 24.14 2.36 24.97
CA PHE A 242 23.74 1.78 26.25
C PHE A 242 24.94 1.18 26.93
N THR A 243 25.21 1.62 28.17
CA THR A 243 26.24 1.03 29.04
C THR A 243 25.51 0.40 30.22
N ASP A 244 25.01 -0.80 30.01
CA ASP A 244 24.38 -1.54 31.09
C ASP A 244 25.44 -2.15 31.98
N SER A 245 25.26 -2.07 33.31
CA SER A 245 26.03 -2.87 34.23
C SER A 245 25.58 -4.35 34.11
N PRO A 246 26.42 -5.33 34.38
CA PRO A 246 26.02 -6.74 34.34
C PRO A 246 24.85 -7.09 35.27
N GLU A 247 24.55 -6.22 36.25
CA GLU A 247 23.45 -6.39 37.19
C GLU A 247 22.13 -5.84 36.59
N ASP A 248 22.22 -4.85 35.69
CA ASP A 248 21.08 -4.15 35.05
C ASP A 248 20.82 -4.62 33.60
N ASP A 249 21.53 -5.66 33.14
CA ASP A 249 21.41 -6.18 31.78
C ASP A 249 20.00 -6.75 31.51
N PRO A 250 19.18 -6.11 30.67
CA PRO A 250 17.82 -6.57 30.34
C PRO A 250 17.84 -7.88 29.55
N LEU A 251 18.95 -8.21 28.88
CA LEU A 251 19.13 -9.40 28.06
C LEU A 251 19.97 -10.49 28.75
N ARG A 252 20.14 -10.42 30.06
CA ARG A 252 20.99 -11.36 30.82
C ARG A 252 20.70 -12.84 30.53
N GLY A 253 19.44 -13.20 30.36
CA GLY A 253 19.04 -14.57 30.02
C GLY A 253 19.50 -14.97 28.60
N PHE A 254 19.39 -14.06 27.66
CA PHE A 254 19.86 -14.25 26.29
C PHE A 254 21.38 -14.36 26.23
N HIS A 255 22.10 -13.45 26.88
CA HIS A 255 23.57 -13.48 26.93
C HIS A 255 24.09 -14.74 27.59
N ALA A 256 23.49 -15.19 28.68
CA ALA A 256 23.84 -16.44 29.36
C ALA A 256 23.61 -17.66 28.47
N LEU A 257 22.52 -17.69 27.70
CA LEU A 257 22.23 -18.76 26.76
C LEU A 257 23.20 -18.71 25.57
N ALA A 258 23.45 -17.53 24.99
CA ALA A 258 24.34 -17.32 23.86
C ALA A 258 25.79 -17.71 24.19
N ALA A 259 26.24 -17.54 25.45
CA ALA A 259 27.55 -17.93 25.92
C ALA A 259 27.64 -19.42 26.28
N SER A 260 26.55 -20.19 26.26
CA SER A 260 26.54 -21.60 26.62
C SER A 260 27.00 -22.50 25.45
N ASP A 261 27.46 -23.70 25.74
CA ASP A 261 27.74 -24.76 24.77
C ASP A 261 26.51 -25.37 24.09
N ARG A 262 25.29 -24.94 24.52
CA ARG A 262 24.00 -25.41 24.03
C ARG A 262 23.41 -24.52 22.96
N ALA A 263 24.05 -23.38 22.65
CA ALA A 263 23.55 -22.41 21.68
C ALA A 263 24.64 -22.04 20.70
N VAL A 264 24.21 -21.71 19.48
CA VAL A 264 25.05 -21.01 18.48
C VAL A 264 24.40 -19.64 18.30
N SER A 265 25.16 -18.59 18.59
CA SER A 265 24.74 -17.21 18.47
C SER A 265 25.48 -16.48 17.35
N GLY A 266 24.88 -15.47 16.79
CA GLY A 266 25.47 -14.64 15.75
C GLY A 266 24.55 -13.49 15.33
N LYS A 267 25.08 -12.66 14.44
CA LYS A 267 24.30 -11.57 13.83
C LYS A 267 23.72 -12.05 12.49
N LEU A 268 22.41 -11.99 12.37
CA LEU A 268 21.73 -12.25 11.12
C LEU A 268 21.73 -10.97 10.26
N VAL A 269 22.30 -11.07 9.06
CA VAL A 269 22.19 -10.01 8.07
C VAL A 269 20.95 -10.27 7.24
N VAL A 270 20.00 -9.35 7.30
CA VAL A 270 18.73 -9.43 6.54
C VAL A 270 18.78 -8.51 5.32
N ASN A 271 18.20 -8.94 4.22
CA ASN A 271 18.18 -8.18 2.97
C ASN A 271 17.07 -7.13 2.93
N ASN A 272 16.13 -7.18 3.88
CA ASN A 272 14.98 -6.31 3.95
C ASN A 272 15.26 -5.12 4.88
N PHE A 273 15.07 -3.90 4.38
CA PHE A 273 15.30 -2.68 5.13
C PHE A 273 13.97 -2.09 5.60
N GLY A 274 13.86 -1.86 6.90
CA GLY A 274 12.68 -1.25 7.52
C GLY A 274 11.40 -2.08 7.37
N ALA A 275 10.62 -2.26 8.41
CA ALA A 275 9.27 -2.87 8.44
C ALA A 275 9.04 -4.16 7.60
N GLY A 276 10.09 -4.82 7.10
CA GLY A 276 10.02 -5.99 6.22
C GLY A 276 10.08 -7.33 6.97
N THR A 277 9.47 -7.45 8.16
CA THR A 277 9.54 -8.66 8.98
C THR A 277 8.99 -9.89 8.28
N ALA A 278 7.85 -9.76 7.59
CA ALA A 278 7.24 -10.86 6.83
C ALA A 278 8.14 -11.34 5.69
N ASN A 279 8.82 -10.41 5.01
CA ASN A 279 9.80 -10.75 3.96
C ASN A 279 11.00 -11.50 4.56
N THR A 280 11.50 -11.07 5.71
CA THR A 280 12.61 -11.73 6.41
C THR A 280 12.21 -13.14 6.87
N GLU A 281 10.98 -13.30 7.38
CA GLU A 281 10.44 -14.61 7.74
C GLU A 281 10.37 -15.55 6.54
N PHE A 282 9.84 -15.04 5.42
CA PHE A 282 9.80 -15.79 4.16
C PHE A 282 11.21 -16.20 3.70
N ASP A 283 12.17 -15.25 3.73
CA ASP A 283 13.57 -15.52 3.34
C ASP A 283 14.18 -16.66 4.19
N VAL A 284 13.94 -16.64 5.50
CA VAL A 284 14.45 -17.67 6.42
C VAL A 284 13.79 -19.03 6.19
N LEU A 285 12.46 -19.06 6.01
CA LEU A 285 11.71 -20.31 5.87
C LEU A 285 11.92 -20.99 4.50
N THR A 286 12.11 -20.20 3.45
CA THR A 286 12.21 -20.72 2.07
C THR A 286 13.62 -20.74 1.52
N GLY A 287 14.54 -19.96 2.09
CA GLY A 287 15.88 -19.73 1.53
C GLY A 287 15.89 -18.82 0.30
N ILE A 288 14.74 -18.24 -0.07
CA ILE A 288 14.58 -17.34 -1.23
C ILE A 288 14.63 -15.90 -0.75
N GLN A 289 15.47 -15.07 -1.37
CA GLN A 289 15.57 -13.65 -1.02
C GLN A 289 14.44 -12.87 -1.67
N THR A 290 13.50 -12.36 -0.90
CA THR A 290 12.38 -11.52 -1.38
C THR A 290 12.85 -10.27 -2.10
N ALA A 291 14.01 -9.71 -1.75
CA ALA A 291 14.63 -8.60 -2.46
C ALA A 291 14.89 -8.90 -3.95
N GLN A 292 15.04 -10.16 -4.34
CA GLN A 292 15.21 -10.59 -5.74
C GLN A 292 13.88 -10.73 -6.47
N LEU A 293 12.76 -10.85 -5.75
CA LEU A 293 11.42 -10.99 -6.33
C LEU A 293 10.80 -9.65 -6.70
N GLY A 294 11.42 -8.55 -6.34
CA GLY A 294 10.92 -7.19 -6.55
C GLY A 294 10.61 -6.46 -5.25
N VAL A 295 10.29 -5.20 -5.34
CA VAL A 295 10.05 -4.34 -4.18
C VAL A 295 8.79 -4.81 -3.44
N ASN A 296 8.92 -5.12 -2.15
CA ASN A 296 7.83 -5.43 -1.21
C ASN A 296 6.92 -6.59 -1.67
N SER A 297 7.50 -7.72 -1.94
CA SER A 297 6.79 -8.91 -2.46
C SER A 297 6.14 -9.79 -1.38
N ALA A 298 6.12 -9.40 -0.13
CA ALA A 298 5.46 -10.14 0.97
C ALA A 298 4.51 -9.26 1.77
#